data_49822e52589fd26e3b46fc02c950e817
#
_entry.id   49822e52589fd26e3b46fc02c950e817
#
_cell.length_a   1.000
_cell.length_b   1.000
_cell.length_c   1.000
_cell.angle_alpha   90.00
_cell.angle_beta   90.00
_cell.angle_gamma   90.00
#
_symmetry.space_group_name_H-M   'P 1'
#
loop_
_entity.id
_entity.type
_entity.pdbx_description
1 polymer ?
#
loop_
_entity_poly.entity_id
_entity_poly.type
_entity_poly.pdbx_seq_one_letter_code
_entity_poly.pdbx_strand_id
1 'polypeptide(L)'
;MAYRDCGPAEGKAWLVLHGGPGGAAHPGLAAPLQLARQRALLPDQRGAGRSGPAGRVAGNTTHQLVADLEVLRCSLGVDRWAVLAGSWGTVLALRYAQCHPERVTRVVLRGAFAARRRELVGLLRADARRDAAVFASAHWPRTAGHYVAPALARLEQVLRCGAPAVSARHVVRCWSLMEQRLALRGLWRSLVHASGVHPPSATAQRLAWAQLKRQQRRALAGLLQRRTVRADHRGLQKFRVQAHYLRHRCFLPAGGLDSAVRSLATHGIPSDWVHGRFDAVCPVANSQRWWRQLELAAPGLARNHRPVAGHLSGEPGMHDCLAQVVRHTR
;
A
#
# COMPACT_ATOMS: atom_id res chain seq x y z
N MET A 1 4.12 -19.42 -0.55
CA MET A 1 3.59 -18.11 -0.08
C MET A 1 2.62 -18.37 1.05
N ALA A 2 2.76 -17.70 2.20
CA ALA A 2 1.78 -17.76 3.28
C ALA A 2 0.56 -16.90 2.93
N TYR A 3 -0.62 -17.31 3.32
CA TYR A 3 -1.87 -16.57 3.09
C TYR A 3 -2.86 -16.75 4.24
N ARG A 4 -3.86 -15.91 4.29
CA ARG A 4 -5.07 -16.07 5.10
C ARG A 4 -6.23 -16.32 4.16
N ASP A 5 -7.10 -17.22 4.57
CA ASP A 5 -8.35 -17.55 3.88
C ASP A 5 -9.50 -17.25 4.84
N CYS A 6 -10.42 -16.40 4.44
CA CYS A 6 -11.50 -15.91 5.28
C CYS A 6 -12.81 -15.93 4.48
N GLY A 7 -13.87 -16.44 5.08
CA GLY A 7 -15.18 -16.62 4.44
C GLY A 7 -15.40 -18.04 3.90
N PRO A 8 -16.58 -18.32 3.31
CA PRO A 8 -16.93 -19.64 2.79
C PRO A 8 -16.10 -19.99 1.55
N ALA A 9 -15.73 -21.26 1.41
CA ALA A 9 -14.92 -21.76 0.31
C ALA A 9 -15.56 -21.50 -1.06
N GLU A 10 -16.89 -21.63 -1.13
CA GLU A 10 -17.73 -21.42 -2.32
C GLU A 10 -18.08 -19.95 -2.56
N GLY A 11 -17.67 -19.05 -1.65
CA GLY A 11 -17.93 -17.62 -1.77
C GLY A 11 -17.20 -17.02 -2.96
N LYS A 12 -17.74 -15.92 -3.50
CA LYS A 12 -17.05 -15.17 -4.57
C LYS A 12 -15.65 -14.81 -4.12
N ALA A 13 -14.64 -15.33 -4.82
CA ALA A 13 -13.23 -15.19 -4.44
C ALA A 13 -12.72 -13.75 -4.66
N TRP A 14 -12.03 -13.23 -3.66
CA TRP A 14 -11.33 -11.96 -3.67
C TRP A 14 -9.86 -12.15 -3.33
N LEU A 15 -8.98 -11.77 -4.21
CA LEU A 15 -7.56 -11.58 -3.92
C LEU A 15 -7.38 -10.21 -3.25
N VAL A 16 -6.91 -10.19 -2.00
CA VAL A 16 -6.70 -8.95 -1.22
C VAL A 16 -5.22 -8.68 -1.06
N LEU A 17 -4.71 -7.65 -1.74
CA LEU A 17 -3.29 -7.35 -1.80
C LEU A 17 -2.90 -6.20 -0.85
N HIS A 18 -1.97 -6.51 0.06
CA HIS A 18 -1.41 -5.51 0.98
C HIS A 18 -0.47 -4.53 0.29
N GLY A 19 -0.27 -3.37 0.92
CA GLY A 19 0.67 -2.34 0.50
C GLY A 19 2.09 -2.56 1.02
N GLY A 20 2.90 -1.53 0.95
CA GLY A 20 4.29 -1.48 1.32
C GLY A 20 5.11 -0.85 0.21
N PRO A 21 5.90 -1.62 -0.58
CA PRO A 21 6.16 -3.08 -0.56
C PRO A 21 6.67 -3.60 0.78
N GLY A 22 6.63 -4.92 0.98
CA GLY A 22 7.14 -5.53 2.21
C GLY A 22 6.21 -5.38 3.44
N GLY A 23 4.98 -4.89 3.26
CA GLY A 23 3.94 -4.92 4.28
C GLY A 23 3.54 -6.35 4.67
N ALA A 24 2.42 -6.50 5.35
CA ALA A 24 1.88 -7.82 5.68
C ALA A 24 0.36 -7.83 5.52
N ALA A 25 -0.17 -8.98 5.20
CA ALA A 25 -1.60 -9.24 5.21
C ALA A 25 -2.13 -9.23 6.65
N HIS A 26 -3.21 -8.50 6.89
CA HIS A 26 -3.94 -8.53 8.15
C HIS A 26 -5.45 -8.54 7.88
N PRO A 27 -6.27 -9.10 8.80
CA PRO A 27 -7.71 -9.27 8.59
C PRO A 27 -8.44 -7.97 8.25
N GLY A 28 -8.02 -6.84 8.79
CA GLY A 28 -8.61 -5.52 8.52
C GLY A 28 -8.55 -5.08 7.05
N LEU A 29 -7.72 -5.72 6.21
CA LEU A 29 -7.72 -5.46 4.77
C LEU A 29 -8.96 -6.05 4.08
N ALA A 30 -9.53 -7.11 4.63
CA ALA A 30 -10.76 -7.73 4.16
C ALA A 30 -12.03 -7.14 4.80
N ALA A 31 -11.89 -6.23 5.77
CA ALA A 31 -13.04 -5.66 6.48
C ALA A 31 -14.14 -5.04 5.57
N PRO A 32 -13.83 -4.46 4.40
CA PRO A 32 -14.86 -4.00 3.48
C PRO A 32 -15.70 -5.12 2.85
N LEU A 33 -15.20 -6.37 2.81
CA LEU A 33 -15.85 -7.50 2.16
C LEU A 33 -16.95 -8.10 3.03
N GLN A 34 -17.95 -8.67 2.38
CA GLN A 34 -19.04 -9.41 3.03
C GLN A 34 -18.63 -10.89 3.22
N LEU A 35 -17.84 -11.15 4.28
CA LEU A 35 -17.27 -12.49 4.52
C LEU A 35 -18.31 -13.61 4.76
N ALA A 36 -19.60 -13.29 4.90
CA ALA A 36 -20.66 -14.29 4.90
C ALA A 36 -20.94 -14.87 3.48
N ARG A 37 -20.54 -14.16 2.42
CA ARG A 37 -20.82 -14.51 1.01
C ARG A 37 -19.61 -14.44 0.09
N GLN A 38 -18.53 -13.87 0.59
CA GLN A 38 -17.31 -13.61 -0.16
C GLN A 38 -16.12 -14.28 0.53
N ARG A 39 -15.25 -14.90 -0.26
CA ARG A 39 -14.03 -15.53 0.21
C ARG A 39 -12.86 -14.57 -0.01
N ALA A 40 -12.20 -14.15 1.05
CA ALA A 40 -11.04 -13.26 1.01
C ALA A 40 -9.74 -14.05 1.14
N LEU A 41 -8.91 -13.99 0.12
CA LEU A 41 -7.60 -14.60 0.05
C LEU A 41 -6.54 -13.50 0.20
N LEU A 42 -5.86 -13.46 1.35
CA LEU A 42 -4.90 -12.42 1.71
C LEU A 42 -3.47 -13.00 1.78
N PRO A 43 -2.74 -13.05 0.65
CA PRO A 43 -1.36 -13.52 0.66
C PRO A 43 -0.43 -12.51 1.33
N ASP A 44 0.53 -13.02 2.12
CA ASP A 44 1.75 -12.30 2.43
C ASP A 44 2.69 -12.41 1.23
N GLN A 45 3.03 -11.29 0.60
CA GLN A 45 3.91 -11.25 -0.56
C GLN A 45 5.29 -11.81 -0.21
N ARG A 46 6.08 -12.23 -1.22
CA ARG A 46 7.42 -12.78 -1.06
C ARG A 46 8.31 -11.92 -0.15
N GLY A 47 8.90 -12.51 0.88
CA GLY A 47 9.74 -11.82 1.86
C GLY A 47 8.98 -10.95 2.87
N ALA A 48 7.64 -10.93 2.83
CA ALA A 48 6.80 -10.13 3.70
C ALA A 48 5.95 -11.00 4.64
N GLY A 49 5.55 -10.43 5.77
CA GLY A 49 4.67 -11.07 6.72
C GLY A 49 5.18 -12.43 7.20
N ARG A 50 4.41 -13.49 6.92
CA ARG A 50 4.73 -14.90 7.25
C ARG A 50 5.33 -15.66 6.07
N SER A 51 5.47 -15.03 4.89
CA SER A 51 6.12 -15.64 3.72
C SER A 51 7.64 -15.64 3.92
N GLY A 52 8.21 -16.82 4.10
CA GLY A 52 9.64 -17.01 4.30
C GLY A 52 10.46 -17.03 2.98
N PRO A 53 11.77 -16.81 3.09
CA PRO A 53 12.47 -16.17 4.19
C PRO A 53 12.13 -14.69 4.34
N ALA A 54 11.88 -14.26 5.60
CA ALA A 54 11.45 -12.89 5.89
C ALA A 54 12.51 -11.84 5.48
N GLY A 55 12.09 -10.78 4.81
CA GLY A 55 12.98 -9.73 4.28
C GLY A 55 13.81 -10.15 3.08
N ARG A 56 13.54 -11.31 2.46
CA ARG A 56 14.26 -11.78 1.26
C ARG A 56 14.04 -10.84 0.08
N VAL A 57 15.13 -10.43 -0.56
CA VAL A 57 15.12 -9.58 -1.77
C VAL A 57 15.64 -10.33 -3.00
N ALA A 58 16.41 -11.40 -2.82
CA ALA A 58 16.88 -12.22 -3.93
C ALA A 58 15.70 -12.89 -4.64
N GLY A 59 15.59 -12.72 -5.95
CA GLY A 59 14.46 -13.22 -6.74
C GLY A 59 13.10 -12.60 -6.37
N ASN A 60 13.11 -11.44 -5.71
CA ASN A 60 11.89 -10.74 -5.28
C ASN A 60 11.63 -9.54 -6.22
N THR A 61 10.88 -9.78 -7.27
CA THR A 61 10.52 -8.79 -8.31
C THR A 61 9.01 -8.79 -8.52
N THR A 62 8.48 -7.74 -9.15
CA THR A 62 7.04 -7.67 -9.46
C THR A 62 6.59 -8.81 -10.37
N HIS A 63 7.42 -9.21 -11.34
CA HIS A 63 7.14 -10.35 -12.21
C HIS A 63 7.02 -11.65 -11.40
N GLN A 64 7.96 -11.88 -10.48
CA GLN A 64 7.94 -13.08 -9.64
C GLN A 64 6.75 -13.09 -8.67
N LEU A 65 6.32 -11.90 -8.16
CA LEU A 65 5.10 -11.81 -7.34
C LEU A 65 3.85 -12.15 -8.15
N VAL A 66 3.77 -11.73 -9.42
CA VAL A 66 2.65 -12.10 -10.31
C VAL A 66 2.60 -13.62 -10.49
N ALA A 67 3.74 -14.26 -10.76
CA ALA A 67 3.81 -15.72 -10.86
C ALA A 67 3.42 -16.42 -9.56
N ASP A 68 3.86 -15.91 -8.41
CA ASP A 68 3.48 -16.45 -7.09
C ASP A 68 1.96 -16.39 -6.84
N LEU A 69 1.30 -15.33 -7.29
CA LEU A 69 -0.16 -15.20 -7.17
C LEU A 69 -0.88 -16.20 -8.06
N GLU A 70 -0.39 -16.46 -9.26
CA GLU A 70 -0.99 -17.44 -10.16
C GLU A 70 -0.82 -18.87 -9.62
N VAL A 71 0.36 -19.21 -9.09
CA VAL A 71 0.56 -20.48 -8.39
C VAL A 71 -0.39 -20.62 -7.19
N LEU A 72 -0.61 -19.56 -6.42
CA LEU A 72 -1.54 -19.56 -5.30
C LEU A 72 -2.98 -19.78 -5.80
N ARG A 73 -3.41 -19.08 -6.85
CA ARG A 73 -4.74 -19.23 -7.43
C ARG A 73 -5.00 -20.68 -7.85
N CYS A 74 -4.06 -21.27 -8.61
CA CYS A 74 -4.16 -22.64 -9.08
C CYS A 74 -4.21 -23.63 -7.91
N SER A 75 -3.35 -23.45 -6.89
CA SER A 75 -3.31 -24.34 -5.72
C SER A 75 -4.57 -24.32 -4.87
N LEU A 76 -5.36 -23.25 -4.97
CA LEU A 76 -6.66 -23.10 -4.28
C LEU A 76 -7.87 -23.49 -5.13
N GLY A 77 -7.65 -23.94 -6.37
CA GLY A 77 -8.73 -24.28 -7.30
C GLY A 77 -9.62 -23.11 -7.69
N VAL A 78 -9.12 -21.86 -7.52
CA VAL A 78 -9.90 -20.66 -7.87
C VAL A 78 -9.78 -20.39 -9.35
N ASP A 79 -10.87 -20.46 -10.12
CA ASP A 79 -10.83 -20.17 -11.55
C ASP A 79 -10.59 -18.68 -11.82
N ARG A 80 -11.39 -17.83 -11.20
CA ARG A 80 -11.30 -16.36 -11.33
C ARG A 80 -11.54 -15.69 -9.98
N TRP A 81 -10.94 -14.54 -9.78
CA TRP A 81 -11.15 -13.71 -8.59
C TRP A 81 -11.33 -12.23 -8.90
N ALA A 82 -12.04 -11.53 -8.03
CA ALA A 82 -11.95 -10.07 -7.96
C ALA A 82 -10.69 -9.67 -7.18
N VAL A 83 -10.13 -8.51 -7.47
CA VAL A 83 -8.91 -8.04 -6.79
C VAL A 83 -9.18 -6.76 -6.02
N LEU A 84 -8.94 -6.77 -4.70
CA LEU A 84 -8.94 -5.59 -3.84
C LEU A 84 -7.50 -5.27 -3.45
N ALA A 85 -7.03 -4.11 -3.83
CA ALA A 85 -5.63 -3.74 -3.60
C ALA A 85 -5.48 -2.30 -3.10
N GLY A 86 -4.50 -2.07 -2.23
CA GLY A 86 -4.22 -0.73 -1.72
C GLY A 86 -2.75 -0.31 -1.83
N SER A 87 -2.51 0.97 -2.14
CA SER A 87 -1.16 1.54 -2.19
C SER A 87 -0.25 0.77 -3.16
N TRP A 88 0.91 0.31 -2.74
CA TRP A 88 1.77 -0.60 -3.53
C TRP A 88 1.00 -1.80 -4.11
N GLY A 89 0.06 -2.38 -3.37
CA GLY A 89 -0.74 -3.50 -3.87
C GLY A 89 -1.44 -3.21 -5.20
N THR A 90 -1.74 -1.94 -5.51
CA THR A 90 -2.35 -1.54 -6.79
C THR A 90 -1.42 -1.77 -7.98
N VAL A 91 -0.11 -1.63 -7.79
CA VAL A 91 0.89 -1.96 -8.81
C VAL A 91 0.82 -3.46 -9.13
N LEU A 92 0.80 -4.29 -8.08
CA LEU A 92 0.75 -5.73 -8.24
C LEU A 92 -0.58 -6.18 -8.86
N ALA A 93 -1.71 -5.58 -8.44
CA ALA A 93 -3.04 -5.86 -9.01
C ALA A 93 -3.10 -5.54 -10.51
N LEU A 94 -2.60 -4.37 -10.92
CA LEU A 94 -2.57 -3.96 -12.32
C LEU A 94 -1.67 -4.88 -13.16
N ARG A 95 -0.49 -5.25 -12.64
CA ARG A 95 0.41 -6.17 -13.35
C ARG A 95 -0.15 -7.59 -13.43
N TYR A 96 -0.81 -8.06 -12.37
CA TYR A 96 -1.48 -9.35 -12.39
C TYR A 96 -2.64 -9.37 -13.41
N ALA A 97 -3.52 -8.37 -13.39
CA ALA A 97 -4.62 -8.26 -14.34
C ALA A 97 -4.14 -8.14 -15.81
N GLN A 98 -2.97 -7.52 -16.04
CA GLN A 98 -2.37 -7.46 -17.37
C GLN A 98 -1.82 -8.81 -17.85
N CYS A 99 -1.21 -9.59 -16.94
CA CYS A 99 -0.61 -10.89 -17.29
C CYS A 99 -1.66 -12.02 -17.37
N HIS A 100 -2.74 -11.91 -16.60
CA HIS A 100 -3.79 -12.92 -16.46
C HIS A 100 -5.19 -12.28 -16.53
N PRO A 101 -5.52 -11.59 -17.62
CA PRO A 101 -6.79 -10.85 -17.72
C PRO A 101 -8.02 -11.77 -17.61
N GLU A 102 -7.92 -13.00 -18.12
CA GLU A 102 -8.97 -14.01 -18.06
C GLU A 102 -9.24 -14.51 -16.62
N ARG A 103 -8.33 -14.29 -15.69
CA ARG A 103 -8.43 -14.70 -14.28
C ARG A 103 -8.96 -13.60 -13.36
N VAL A 104 -9.22 -12.41 -13.89
CA VAL A 104 -9.68 -11.26 -13.10
C VAL A 104 -11.11 -10.88 -13.51
N THR A 105 -12.03 -10.89 -12.54
CA THR A 105 -13.42 -10.48 -12.78
C THR A 105 -13.59 -8.96 -12.66
N ARG A 106 -12.86 -8.30 -11.76
CA ARG A 106 -12.81 -6.84 -11.56
C ARG A 106 -11.65 -6.46 -10.68
N VAL A 107 -11.29 -5.18 -10.67
CA VAL A 107 -10.29 -4.62 -9.74
C VAL A 107 -10.85 -3.45 -8.94
N VAL A 108 -10.57 -3.42 -7.63
CA VAL A 108 -10.84 -2.30 -6.72
C VAL A 108 -9.52 -1.78 -6.20
N LEU A 109 -9.15 -0.57 -6.60
CA LEU A 109 -7.81 0.00 -6.41
C LEU A 109 -7.87 1.21 -5.48
N ARG A 110 -7.38 1.05 -4.25
CA ARG A 110 -7.38 2.09 -3.22
C ARG A 110 -6.03 2.81 -3.13
N GLY A 111 -6.05 4.16 -3.21
CA GLY A 111 -4.86 4.97 -3.02
C GLY A 111 -3.73 4.58 -3.97
N ALA A 112 -4.01 4.60 -5.27
CA ALA A 112 -3.14 4.05 -6.31
C ALA A 112 -1.74 4.68 -6.30
N PHE A 113 -0.71 3.82 -6.27
CA PHE A 113 0.69 4.16 -6.30
C PHE A 113 1.24 4.02 -7.72
N ALA A 114 1.93 5.04 -8.23
CA ALA A 114 2.45 5.05 -9.59
C ALA A 114 3.97 4.83 -9.69
N ALA A 115 4.65 4.64 -8.58
CA ALA A 115 6.11 4.47 -8.51
C ALA A 115 6.90 5.62 -9.20
N ARG A 116 6.30 6.81 -9.33
CA ARG A 116 6.92 7.95 -9.98
C ARG A 116 7.93 8.62 -9.06
N ARG A 117 8.96 9.21 -9.65
CA ARG A 117 10.01 9.91 -8.91
C ARG A 117 9.46 10.90 -7.88
N ARG A 118 8.44 11.70 -8.23
CA ARG A 118 7.82 12.67 -7.30
C ARG A 118 7.20 12.00 -6.07
N GLU A 119 6.61 10.82 -6.23
CA GLU A 119 6.08 10.02 -5.11
C GLU A 119 7.21 9.52 -4.23
N LEU A 120 8.28 8.97 -4.83
CA LEU A 120 9.45 8.48 -4.09
C LEU A 120 10.11 9.60 -3.29
N VAL A 121 10.25 10.81 -3.88
CA VAL A 121 10.71 12.00 -3.16
C VAL A 121 9.79 12.32 -1.98
N GLY A 122 8.48 12.32 -2.21
CA GLY A 122 7.46 12.60 -1.17
C GLY A 122 7.53 11.62 0.00
N LEU A 123 7.69 10.32 -0.29
CA LEU A 123 7.79 9.26 0.71
C LEU A 123 9.06 9.33 1.56
N LEU A 124 10.15 9.87 1.01
CA LEU A 124 11.46 9.92 1.68
C LEU A 124 11.81 11.31 2.23
N ARG A 125 11.00 12.33 1.95
CA ARG A 125 11.26 13.70 2.35
C ARG A 125 11.01 13.91 3.83
N ALA A 126 12.09 14.05 4.61
CA ALA A 126 12.03 14.49 6.00
C ALA A 126 11.63 15.98 6.09
N ASP A 127 10.83 16.34 7.08
CA ASP A 127 10.56 17.75 7.40
C ASP A 127 11.79 18.32 8.11
N ALA A 128 12.59 19.10 7.37
CA ALA A 128 13.86 19.64 7.86
C ALA A 128 13.72 20.55 9.10
N ARG A 129 12.55 21.17 9.31
CA ARG A 129 12.33 22.08 10.44
C ARG A 129 11.96 21.37 11.75
N ARG A 130 11.19 20.26 11.65
CA ARG A 130 10.65 19.54 12.80
C ARG A 130 11.47 18.35 13.25
N ASP A 131 12.33 17.82 12.39
CA ASP A 131 12.91 16.50 12.52
C ASP A 131 14.41 16.45 12.29
N ALA A 132 15.05 17.59 12.06
CA ALA A 132 16.46 17.68 11.69
C ALA A 132 17.37 16.86 12.64
N ALA A 133 17.19 16.98 13.95
CA ALA A 133 18.00 16.25 14.93
C ALA A 133 17.78 14.74 14.89
N VAL A 134 16.51 14.29 14.72
CA VAL A 134 16.15 12.87 14.68
C VAL A 134 16.68 12.21 13.42
N PHE A 135 16.54 12.88 12.27
CA PHE A 135 17.00 12.35 10.99
C PHE A 135 18.51 12.49 10.79
N ALA A 136 19.14 13.50 11.39
CA ALA A 136 20.60 13.62 11.42
C ALA A 136 21.24 12.45 12.18
N SER A 137 20.70 12.05 13.33
CA SER A 137 21.19 10.91 14.10
C SER A 137 21.08 9.56 13.35
N ALA A 138 20.14 9.43 12.45
CA ALA A 138 19.95 8.24 11.61
C ALA A 138 20.76 8.26 10.31
N HIS A 139 21.53 9.32 10.05
CA HIS A 139 22.18 9.55 8.75
C HIS A 139 21.17 9.42 7.60
N TRP A 140 19.94 9.93 7.81
CA TRP A 140 18.88 9.87 6.82
C TRP A 140 19.30 10.61 5.55
N PRO A 141 19.26 9.98 4.37
CA PRO A 141 19.75 10.61 3.17
C PRO A 141 18.92 11.83 2.79
N ARG A 142 19.60 12.92 2.40
CA ARG A 142 18.92 14.09 1.86
C ARG A 142 18.25 13.71 0.53
N THR A 143 16.94 13.95 0.41
CA THR A 143 16.12 13.58 -0.76
C THR A 143 15.65 14.82 -1.51
N ALA A 144 16.52 15.80 -1.73
CA ALA A 144 16.20 16.96 -2.55
C ALA A 144 16.38 16.61 -4.05
N GLY A 145 15.33 16.69 -4.82
CA GLY A 145 15.36 16.65 -6.28
C GLY A 145 16.07 15.44 -6.89
N HIS A 146 17.31 15.60 -7.34
CA HIS A 146 18.08 14.60 -8.10
C HIS A 146 18.63 13.42 -7.27
N TYR A 147 18.56 13.47 -5.95
CA TYR A 147 19.22 12.52 -5.04
C TYR A 147 18.39 11.30 -4.61
N VAL A 148 17.25 11.02 -5.24
CA VAL A 148 16.39 9.88 -4.83
C VAL A 148 17.09 8.53 -5.05
N ALA A 149 17.75 8.34 -6.18
CA ALA A 149 18.41 7.06 -6.47
C ALA A 149 19.61 6.77 -5.54
N PRO A 150 20.54 7.73 -5.30
CA PRO A 150 21.57 7.57 -4.29
C PRO A 150 21.02 7.37 -2.88
N ALA A 151 19.95 8.09 -2.51
CA ALA A 151 19.29 7.93 -1.21
C ALA A 151 18.74 6.51 -1.02
N LEU A 152 18.05 5.96 -2.01
CA LEU A 152 17.53 4.59 -1.96
C LEU A 152 18.66 3.54 -1.93
N ALA A 153 19.75 3.76 -2.69
CA ALA A 153 20.92 2.90 -2.65
C ALA A 153 21.55 2.86 -1.26
N ARG A 154 21.67 4.03 -0.60
CA ARG A 154 22.18 4.13 0.77
C ARG A 154 21.28 3.43 1.78
N LEU A 155 19.97 3.64 1.69
CA LEU A 155 18.98 2.98 2.56
C LEU A 155 19.04 1.45 2.40
N GLU A 156 19.06 0.96 1.17
CA GLU A 156 19.18 -0.47 0.90
C GLU A 156 20.48 -1.05 1.47
N GLN A 157 21.61 -0.36 1.31
CA GLN A 157 22.89 -0.77 1.86
C GLN A 157 22.83 -0.92 3.40
N VAL A 158 22.28 0.10 4.09
CA VAL A 158 22.15 0.08 5.56
C VAL A 158 21.23 -1.05 6.04
N LEU A 159 20.18 -1.35 5.28
CA LEU A 159 19.19 -2.36 5.63
C LEU A 159 19.59 -3.80 5.20
N ARG A 160 20.73 -3.99 4.54
CA ARG A 160 21.15 -5.29 3.99
C ARG A 160 21.53 -6.31 5.07
N CYS A 161 22.02 -5.88 6.22
CA CYS A 161 22.48 -6.76 7.30
C CYS A 161 21.33 -7.60 7.92
N GLY A 162 21.64 -8.81 8.38
CA GLY A 162 20.67 -9.77 8.93
C GLY A 162 20.08 -9.37 10.29
N ALA A 163 20.86 -8.71 11.15
CA ALA A 163 20.44 -8.19 12.44
C ALA A 163 20.35 -6.66 12.41
N PRO A 164 19.45 -6.04 13.19
CA PRO A 164 19.35 -4.57 13.23
C PRO A 164 20.55 -3.97 13.95
N ALA A 165 21.63 -3.69 13.20
CA ALA A 165 22.70 -2.81 13.68
C ALA A 165 22.12 -1.45 14.11
N VAL A 166 22.86 -0.66 14.88
CA VAL A 166 22.40 0.64 15.39
C VAL A 166 21.90 1.54 14.26
N SER A 167 22.64 1.60 13.14
CA SER A 167 22.26 2.40 11.96
C SER A 167 20.99 1.89 11.29
N ALA A 168 20.86 0.57 11.12
CA ALA A 168 19.65 -0.04 10.53
C ALA A 168 18.42 0.18 11.40
N ARG A 169 18.55 0.05 12.73
CA ARG A 169 17.48 0.31 13.68
C ARG A 169 17.01 1.77 13.62
N HIS A 170 17.92 2.73 13.56
CA HIS A 170 17.56 4.15 13.42
C HIS A 170 16.83 4.40 12.09
N VAL A 171 17.32 3.88 10.99
CA VAL A 171 16.66 3.99 9.67
C VAL A 171 15.24 3.41 9.72
N VAL A 172 15.07 2.22 10.28
CA VAL A 172 13.75 1.57 10.41
C VAL A 172 12.77 2.43 11.20
N ARG A 173 13.19 2.96 12.33
CA ARG A 173 12.36 3.80 13.20
C ARG A 173 12.01 5.13 12.53
N CYS A 174 12.98 5.79 11.90
CA CYS A 174 12.76 7.02 11.15
C CYS A 174 11.79 6.81 9.98
N TRP A 175 11.97 5.73 9.22
CA TRP A 175 11.08 5.44 8.08
C TRP A 175 9.65 5.17 8.55
N SER A 176 9.48 4.35 9.59
CA SER A 176 8.17 4.12 10.21
C SER A 176 7.49 5.40 10.66
N LEU A 177 8.24 6.29 11.28
CA LEU A 177 7.74 7.59 11.74
C LEU A 177 7.28 8.48 10.56
N MET A 178 8.04 8.49 9.46
CA MET A 178 7.68 9.26 8.27
C MET A 178 6.37 8.75 7.65
N GLU A 179 6.22 7.44 7.49
CA GLU A 179 4.96 6.85 6.98
C GLU A 179 3.77 7.20 7.88
N GLN A 180 3.94 7.09 9.20
CA GLN A 180 2.89 7.48 10.15
C GLN A 180 2.53 8.97 10.07
N ARG A 181 3.50 9.86 9.83
CA ARG A 181 3.24 11.30 9.68
C ARG A 181 2.46 11.63 8.43
N LEU A 182 2.80 11.00 7.31
CA LEU A 182 2.05 11.17 6.08
C LEU A 182 0.59 10.69 6.26
N ALA A 183 0.39 9.53 6.88
CA ALA A 183 -0.94 9.03 7.19
C ALA A 183 -1.72 9.98 8.12
N LEU A 184 -1.10 10.46 9.21
CA LEU A 184 -1.69 11.43 10.13
C LEU A 184 -2.06 12.75 9.45
N ARG A 185 -1.22 13.22 8.53
CA ARG A 185 -1.49 14.46 7.78
C ARG A 185 -2.76 14.34 6.94
N GLY A 186 -2.94 13.21 6.27
CA GLY A 186 -4.15 12.94 5.49
C GLY A 186 -5.39 12.85 6.39
N LEU A 187 -5.32 12.03 7.44
CA LEU A 187 -6.41 11.85 8.39
C LEU A 187 -6.80 13.15 9.11
N TRP A 188 -5.83 13.99 9.49
CA TRP A 188 -6.12 15.30 10.08
C TRP A 188 -6.91 16.21 9.14
N ARG A 189 -6.51 16.26 7.86
CA ARG A 189 -7.23 17.06 6.86
C ARG A 189 -8.65 16.57 6.63
N SER A 190 -8.84 15.25 6.61
CA SER A 190 -10.18 14.66 6.48
C SER A 190 -11.05 14.97 7.69
N LEU A 191 -10.48 14.93 8.90
CA LEU A 191 -11.16 15.28 10.14
C LEU A 191 -11.62 16.75 10.16
N VAL A 192 -10.73 17.67 9.81
CA VAL A 192 -11.07 19.11 9.77
C VAL A 192 -12.18 19.38 8.75
N HIS A 193 -12.14 18.72 7.61
CA HIS A 193 -13.18 18.85 6.59
C HIS A 193 -14.52 18.26 7.04
N ALA A 194 -14.52 17.08 7.69
CA ALA A 194 -15.74 16.42 8.16
C ALA A 194 -16.42 17.13 9.34
N SER A 195 -15.68 17.89 10.14
CA SER A 195 -16.23 18.66 11.26
C SER A 195 -17.26 19.71 10.83
N GLY A 196 -17.28 20.07 9.53
CA GLY A 196 -18.28 20.97 8.96
C GLY A 196 -19.52 20.33 8.35
N VAL A 197 -19.58 18.99 8.25
CA VAL A 197 -20.58 18.34 7.37
C VAL A 197 -21.51 17.30 8.03
N HIS A 198 -21.03 16.44 8.97
CA HIS A 198 -21.89 15.43 9.63
C HIS A 198 -21.33 14.91 10.96
N PRO A 199 -22.13 14.90 12.08
CA PRO A 199 -21.68 14.52 13.43
C PRO A 199 -21.18 13.08 13.62
N PRO A 200 -21.82 12.00 13.11
CA PRO A 200 -21.40 10.62 13.42
C PRO A 200 -20.05 10.25 12.83
N SER A 201 -19.75 10.69 11.61
CA SER A 201 -18.47 10.43 10.95
C SER A 201 -17.30 11.18 11.61
N ALA A 202 -17.56 12.36 12.18
CA ALA A 202 -16.57 13.15 12.89
C ALA A 202 -16.06 12.44 14.17
N THR A 203 -16.91 11.77 14.92
CA THR A 203 -16.52 11.03 16.13
C THR A 203 -15.61 9.85 15.79
N ALA A 204 -15.98 9.02 14.81
CA ALA A 204 -15.16 7.89 14.36
C ALA A 204 -13.79 8.37 13.84
N GLN A 205 -13.75 9.46 13.09
CA GLN A 205 -12.52 10.05 12.61
C GLN A 205 -11.63 10.61 13.72
N ARG A 206 -12.23 11.26 14.76
CA ARG A 206 -11.49 11.72 15.96
C ARG A 206 -10.85 10.55 16.70
N LEU A 207 -11.55 9.43 16.87
CA LEU A 207 -11.04 8.23 17.50
C LEU A 207 -9.87 7.64 16.69
N ALA A 208 -10.01 7.50 15.37
CA ALA A 208 -8.97 7.03 14.47
C ALA A 208 -7.72 7.93 14.53
N TRP A 209 -7.92 9.26 14.52
CA TRP A 209 -6.82 10.23 14.65
C TRP A 209 -6.14 10.12 16.01
N ALA A 210 -6.88 10.05 17.11
CA ALA A 210 -6.34 9.92 18.46
C ALA A 210 -5.52 8.63 18.62
N GLN A 211 -5.99 7.52 18.06
CA GLN A 211 -5.27 6.24 18.05
C GLN A 211 -3.95 6.33 17.28
N LEU A 212 -3.97 6.85 16.06
CA LEU A 212 -2.78 7.00 15.23
C LEU A 212 -1.79 8.01 15.86
N LYS A 213 -2.29 9.07 16.50
CA LYS A 213 -1.47 10.04 17.24
C LYS A 213 -0.79 9.42 18.45
N ARG A 214 -1.47 8.54 19.19
CA ARG A 214 -0.85 7.76 20.29
C ARG A 214 0.25 6.84 19.77
N GLN A 215 0.03 6.16 18.64
CA GLN A 215 1.05 5.32 18.01
C GLN A 215 2.28 6.15 17.60
N GLN A 216 2.08 7.33 17.01
CA GLN A 216 3.17 8.25 16.66
C GLN A 216 3.97 8.70 17.89
N ARG A 217 3.29 9.08 18.99
CA ARG A 217 3.98 9.48 20.23
C ARG A 217 4.84 8.35 20.78
N ARG A 218 4.33 7.10 20.78
CA ARG A 218 5.10 5.91 21.19
C ARG A 218 6.30 5.66 20.27
N ALA A 219 6.14 5.84 18.97
CA ALA A 219 7.21 5.70 18.00
C ALA A 219 8.31 6.76 18.22
N LEU A 220 7.92 8.01 18.49
CA LEU A 220 8.86 9.10 18.84
C LEU A 220 9.63 8.79 20.11
N ALA A 221 8.93 8.39 21.18
CA ALA A 221 9.58 8.03 22.45
C ALA A 221 10.54 6.84 22.30
N GLY A 222 10.24 5.93 21.38
CA GLY A 222 11.08 4.75 21.07
C GLY A 222 12.30 5.05 20.21
N LEU A 223 12.38 6.21 19.55
CA LEU A 223 13.44 6.49 18.58
C LEU A 223 14.84 6.39 19.17
N LEU A 224 15.02 6.93 20.37
CA LEU A 224 16.31 7.01 21.06
C LEU A 224 16.60 5.81 21.97
N GLN A 225 15.70 4.84 22.05
CA GLN A 225 15.93 3.64 22.86
C GLN A 225 17.12 2.85 22.32
N ARG A 226 18.05 2.50 23.22
CA ARG A 226 19.25 1.73 22.87
C ARG A 226 18.93 0.24 22.60
N ARG A 227 17.94 -0.33 23.28
CA ARG A 227 17.55 -1.73 23.09
C ARG A 227 16.83 -1.96 21.79
N THR A 228 17.19 -3.04 21.09
CA THR A 228 16.47 -3.56 19.93
C THR A 228 15.20 -4.27 20.38
N VAL A 229 14.07 -3.96 19.77
CA VAL A 229 12.78 -4.55 20.08
C VAL A 229 12.24 -5.36 18.88
N ARG A 230 11.30 -6.27 19.12
CA ARG A 230 10.69 -7.10 18.07
C ARG A 230 10.15 -6.28 16.88
N ALA A 231 9.69 -5.05 17.16
CA ALA A 231 9.24 -4.15 16.12
C ALA A 231 10.36 -3.72 15.14
N ASP A 232 11.60 -3.58 15.63
CA ASP A 232 12.76 -3.24 14.80
C ASP A 232 13.09 -4.36 13.81
N HIS A 233 13.02 -5.63 14.24
CA HIS A 233 13.22 -6.78 13.35
C HIS A 233 12.16 -6.83 12.25
N ARG A 234 10.88 -6.67 12.60
CA ARG A 234 9.80 -6.63 11.62
C ARG A 234 9.93 -5.44 10.68
N GLY A 235 10.31 -4.28 11.21
CA GLY A 235 10.59 -3.09 10.42
C GLY A 235 11.77 -3.28 9.47
N LEU A 236 12.85 -3.93 9.92
CA LEU A 236 14.00 -4.25 9.08
C LEU A 236 13.60 -5.13 7.90
N GLN A 237 12.82 -6.18 8.13
CA GLN A 237 12.31 -7.06 7.07
C GLN A 237 11.45 -6.28 6.07
N LYS A 238 10.50 -5.49 6.56
CA LYS A 238 9.62 -4.64 5.73
C LYS A 238 10.43 -3.65 4.88
N PHE A 239 11.27 -2.83 5.51
CA PHE A 239 11.96 -1.74 4.82
C PHE A 239 13.09 -2.22 3.94
N ARG A 240 13.66 -3.40 4.19
CA ARG A 240 14.58 -4.06 3.25
C ARG A 240 13.90 -4.36 1.92
N VAL A 241 12.73 -4.99 1.96
CA VAL A 241 11.93 -5.25 0.75
C VAL A 241 11.49 -3.93 0.10
N GLN A 242 11.04 -2.97 0.91
CA GLN A 242 10.59 -1.67 0.40
C GLN A 242 11.72 -0.91 -0.31
N ALA A 243 12.89 -0.79 0.30
CA ALA A 243 14.05 -0.13 -0.30
C ALA A 243 14.44 -0.79 -1.63
N HIS A 244 14.48 -2.12 -1.66
CA HIS A 244 14.77 -2.90 -2.84
C HIS A 244 13.81 -2.57 -4.00
N TYR A 245 12.50 -2.64 -3.76
CA TYR A 245 11.52 -2.32 -4.80
C TYR A 245 11.59 -0.86 -5.26
N LEU A 246 11.67 0.09 -4.33
CA LEU A 246 11.73 1.52 -4.67
C LEU A 246 13.00 1.87 -5.46
N ARG A 247 14.16 1.29 -5.10
CA ARG A 247 15.42 1.48 -5.82
C ARG A 247 15.34 0.98 -7.25
N HIS A 248 14.72 -0.18 -7.46
CA HIS A 248 14.59 -0.81 -8.77
C HIS A 248 13.31 -0.39 -9.51
N ARG A 249 12.73 0.78 -9.18
CA ARG A 249 11.50 1.30 -9.81
C ARG A 249 10.38 0.27 -9.85
N CYS A 250 10.27 -0.50 -8.77
CA CYS A 250 9.28 -1.58 -8.64
C CYS A 250 9.39 -2.66 -9.72
N PHE A 251 10.56 -2.80 -10.36
CA PHE A 251 10.78 -3.74 -11.49
C PHE A 251 9.77 -3.58 -12.62
N LEU A 252 9.37 -2.33 -12.87
CA LEU A 252 8.43 -1.99 -13.93
C LEU A 252 9.17 -1.45 -15.15
N PRO A 253 8.80 -1.85 -16.37
CA PRO A 253 9.28 -1.20 -17.57
C PRO A 253 8.75 0.24 -17.65
N ALA A 254 9.39 1.08 -18.46
CA ALA A 254 8.90 2.43 -18.73
C ALA A 254 7.45 2.37 -19.26
N GLY A 255 6.55 3.16 -18.66
CA GLY A 255 5.12 3.15 -19.03
C GLY A 255 4.37 1.86 -18.67
N GLY A 256 4.97 0.92 -17.92
CA GLY A 256 4.39 -0.39 -17.63
C GLY A 256 3.05 -0.34 -16.90
N LEU A 257 2.84 0.63 -16.00
CA LEU A 257 1.53 0.79 -15.35
C LEU A 257 0.49 1.42 -16.28
N ASP A 258 0.88 2.35 -17.13
CA ASP A 258 -0.03 2.95 -18.12
C ASP A 258 -0.48 1.89 -19.14
N SER A 259 0.42 0.97 -19.52
CA SER A 259 0.10 -0.20 -20.33
C SER A 259 -0.84 -1.17 -19.61
N ALA A 260 -0.59 -1.45 -18.33
CA ALA A 260 -1.44 -2.31 -17.54
C ALA A 260 -2.86 -1.73 -17.37
N VAL A 261 -2.99 -0.42 -17.24
CA VAL A 261 -4.28 0.26 -17.20
C VAL A 261 -5.00 0.15 -18.55
N ARG A 262 -4.31 0.35 -19.67
CA ARG A 262 -4.92 0.14 -21.01
C ARG A 262 -5.40 -1.30 -21.19
N SER A 263 -4.65 -2.27 -20.69
CA SER A 263 -5.05 -3.68 -20.74
C SER A 263 -6.39 -3.96 -20.06
N LEU A 264 -6.77 -3.21 -19.01
CA LEU A 264 -8.10 -3.33 -18.41
C LEU A 264 -9.20 -2.98 -19.42
N ALA A 265 -9.02 -1.93 -20.23
CA ALA A 265 -9.97 -1.56 -21.28
C ALA A 265 -10.02 -2.61 -22.40
N THR A 266 -8.86 -3.07 -22.88
CA THR A 266 -8.77 -4.08 -23.95
C THR A 266 -9.48 -5.38 -23.59
N HIS A 267 -9.43 -5.80 -22.31
CA HIS A 267 -10.04 -7.05 -21.85
C HIS A 267 -11.38 -6.85 -21.13
N GLY A 268 -11.95 -5.64 -21.16
CA GLY A 268 -13.24 -5.35 -20.55
C GLY A 268 -13.29 -5.58 -19.03
N ILE A 269 -12.16 -5.39 -18.31
CA ILE A 269 -12.09 -5.63 -16.86
C ILE A 269 -12.61 -4.41 -16.12
N PRO A 270 -13.74 -4.49 -15.40
CA PRO A 270 -14.29 -3.38 -14.63
C PRO A 270 -13.33 -2.93 -13.52
N SER A 271 -13.23 -1.61 -13.31
CA SER A 271 -12.32 -1.08 -12.30
C SER A 271 -12.95 0.02 -11.46
N ASP A 272 -12.75 -0.05 -10.15
CA ASP A 272 -13.12 1.00 -9.20
C ASP A 272 -11.86 1.65 -8.61
N TRP A 273 -11.70 2.95 -8.81
CA TRP A 273 -10.57 3.74 -8.33
C TRP A 273 -11.00 4.52 -7.09
N VAL A 274 -10.67 4.01 -5.90
CA VAL A 274 -11.02 4.61 -4.62
C VAL A 274 -9.82 5.38 -4.07
N HIS A 275 -9.91 6.72 -4.00
CA HIS A 275 -8.78 7.53 -3.55
C HIS A 275 -9.23 8.62 -2.57
N GLY A 276 -8.68 8.60 -1.36
CA GLY A 276 -9.00 9.60 -0.36
C GLY A 276 -8.64 11.03 -0.83
N ARG A 277 -9.56 11.96 -0.67
CA ARG A 277 -9.39 13.38 -1.10
C ARG A 277 -8.16 14.04 -0.47
N PHE A 278 -7.77 13.58 0.72
CA PHE A 278 -6.69 14.11 1.53
C PHE A 278 -5.48 13.17 1.63
N ASP A 279 -5.37 12.19 0.74
CA ASP A 279 -4.23 11.26 0.72
C ASP A 279 -2.92 12.04 0.58
N ALA A 280 -2.07 11.94 1.60
CA ALA A 280 -0.77 12.57 1.65
C ALA A 280 0.39 11.59 1.40
N VAL A 281 0.07 10.31 1.15
CA VAL A 281 1.03 9.24 0.83
C VAL A 281 1.13 9.06 -0.68
N CYS A 282 0.00 8.81 -1.34
CA CYS A 282 -0.09 8.69 -2.78
C CYS A 282 -0.89 9.86 -3.38
N PRO A 283 -0.40 10.49 -4.46
CA PRO A 283 -1.13 11.59 -5.09
C PRO A 283 -2.47 11.15 -5.70
N VAL A 284 -3.56 11.84 -5.36
CA VAL A 284 -4.91 11.60 -5.94
C VAL A 284 -4.88 11.64 -7.48
N ALA A 285 -4.01 12.47 -8.04
CA ALA A 285 -3.81 12.61 -9.48
C ALA A 285 -3.49 11.29 -10.20
N ASN A 286 -2.91 10.28 -9.50
CA ASN A 286 -2.64 8.98 -10.10
C ASN A 286 -3.93 8.27 -10.52
N SER A 287 -4.86 8.08 -9.56
CA SER A 287 -6.14 7.44 -9.83
C SER A 287 -6.99 8.25 -10.83
N GLN A 288 -6.98 9.57 -10.71
CA GLN A 288 -7.73 10.43 -11.63
C GLN A 288 -7.24 10.33 -13.08
N ARG A 289 -5.91 10.30 -13.28
CA ARG A 289 -5.31 10.15 -14.58
C ARG A 289 -5.68 8.81 -15.21
N TRP A 290 -5.54 7.72 -14.48
CA TRP A 290 -5.81 6.38 -14.98
C TRP A 290 -7.31 6.11 -15.19
N TRP A 291 -8.16 6.60 -14.29
CA TRP A 291 -9.60 6.59 -14.51
C TRP A 291 -9.99 7.33 -15.80
N ARG A 292 -9.49 8.55 -16.02
CA ARG A 292 -9.76 9.29 -17.27
C ARG A 292 -9.27 8.56 -18.51
N GLN A 293 -8.11 7.94 -18.45
CA GLN A 293 -7.57 7.13 -19.53
C GLN A 293 -8.48 5.96 -19.88
N LEU A 294 -9.04 5.28 -18.89
CA LEU A 294 -10.00 4.19 -19.09
C LEU A 294 -11.34 4.69 -19.59
N GLU A 295 -11.85 5.78 -19.04
CA GLU A 295 -13.13 6.37 -19.46
C GLU A 295 -13.11 6.81 -20.91
N LEU A 296 -11.97 7.32 -21.41
CA LEU A 296 -11.78 7.65 -22.81
C LEU A 296 -11.68 6.41 -23.72
N ALA A 297 -11.09 5.31 -23.24
CA ALA A 297 -10.88 4.09 -24.01
C ALA A 297 -12.09 3.15 -24.01
N ALA A 298 -12.82 3.10 -22.90
CA ALA A 298 -13.97 2.24 -22.67
C ALA A 298 -14.93 2.90 -21.67
N PRO A 299 -15.83 3.76 -22.13
CA PRO A 299 -16.76 4.50 -21.28
C PRO A 299 -17.60 3.60 -20.39
N GLY A 300 -17.73 3.97 -19.11
CA GLY A 300 -18.49 3.21 -18.11
C GLY A 300 -17.79 1.96 -17.55
N LEU A 301 -16.60 1.59 -18.05
CA LEU A 301 -15.81 0.48 -17.52
C LEU A 301 -15.16 0.82 -16.18
N ALA A 302 -14.85 2.09 -15.94
CA ALA A 302 -14.15 2.55 -14.74
C ALA A 302 -14.99 3.53 -13.93
N ARG A 303 -14.92 3.43 -12.59
CA ARG A 303 -15.53 4.39 -11.66
C ARG A 303 -14.47 5.05 -10.80
N ASN A 304 -14.68 6.31 -10.46
CA ASN A 304 -13.78 7.08 -9.62
C ASN A 304 -14.50 7.55 -8.35
N HIS A 305 -14.03 7.07 -7.20
CA HIS A 305 -14.60 7.36 -5.89
C HIS A 305 -13.60 8.19 -5.08
N ARG A 306 -14.08 9.28 -4.50
CA ARG A 306 -13.25 10.25 -3.77
C ARG A 306 -13.78 10.51 -2.37
N PRO A 307 -13.70 9.52 -1.45
CA PRO A 307 -14.18 9.70 -0.09
C PRO A 307 -13.41 10.79 0.67
N VAL A 308 -14.08 11.38 1.67
CA VAL A 308 -13.46 12.28 2.65
C VAL A 308 -12.60 11.44 3.59
N ALA A 309 -11.39 11.13 3.16
CA ALA A 309 -10.43 10.28 3.86
C ALA A 309 -9.01 10.62 3.42
N GLY A 310 -8.00 10.15 4.17
CA GLY A 310 -6.60 10.11 3.78
C GLY A 310 -6.24 8.81 3.06
N HIS A 311 -5.11 8.19 3.49
CA HIS A 311 -4.54 7.01 2.82
C HIS A 311 -5.01 5.67 3.38
N LEU A 312 -5.35 5.60 4.67
CA LEU A 312 -5.51 4.30 5.34
C LEU A 312 -6.88 3.67 5.04
N SER A 313 -6.89 2.35 4.79
CA SER A 313 -8.14 1.60 4.54
C SER A 313 -9.10 1.58 5.73
N GLY A 314 -8.58 1.74 6.95
CA GLY A 314 -9.37 1.79 8.18
C GLY A 314 -9.87 3.18 8.55
N GLU A 315 -9.64 4.21 7.74
CA GLU A 315 -10.31 5.51 7.94
C GLU A 315 -11.80 5.37 7.63
N PRO A 316 -12.70 5.90 8.47
CA PRO A 316 -14.14 5.65 8.33
C PRO A 316 -14.69 5.91 6.94
N GLY A 317 -14.48 7.09 6.38
CA GLY A 317 -14.96 7.41 5.03
C GLY A 317 -14.33 6.56 3.92
N MET A 318 -13.11 6.08 4.10
CA MET A 318 -12.47 5.14 3.17
C MET A 318 -13.10 3.75 3.28
N HIS A 319 -13.28 3.26 4.50
CA HIS A 319 -13.88 1.97 4.78
C HIS A 319 -15.30 1.88 4.20
N ASP A 320 -16.14 2.89 4.47
CA ASP A 320 -17.53 2.93 4.04
C ASP A 320 -17.64 2.95 2.51
N CYS A 321 -16.79 3.76 1.86
CA CYS A 321 -16.72 3.80 0.40
C CYS A 321 -16.29 2.44 -0.19
N LEU A 322 -15.25 1.81 0.37
CA LEU A 322 -14.81 0.49 -0.07
C LEU A 322 -15.91 -0.57 0.13
N ALA A 323 -16.60 -0.55 1.29
CA ALA A 323 -17.69 -1.46 1.58
C ALA A 323 -18.87 -1.31 0.60
N GLN A 324 -19.20 -0.07 0.21
CA GLN A 324 -20.17 0.18 -0.86
C GLN A 324 -19.71 -0.40 -2.19
N VAL A 325 -18.48 -0.10 -2.60
CA VAL A 325 -17.92 -0.52 -3.90
C VAL A 325 -17.89 -2.04 -4.04
N VAL A 326 -17.48 -2.78 -3.01
CA VAL A 326 -17.38 -4.25 -3.07
C VAL A 326 -18.74 -4.96 -3.00
N ARG A 327 -19.79 -4.29 -2.50
CA ARG A 327 -21.17 -4.81 -2.49
C ARG A 327 -21.85 -4.74 -3.85
N HIS A 328 -21.58 -3.67 -4.61
CA HIS A 328 -22.13 -3.51 -5.96
C HIS A 328 -21.41 -4.44 -6.94
N THR A 329 -21.77 -5.72 -6.92
CA THR A 329 -21.41 -6.68 -7.97
C THR A 329 -22.29 -6.41 -9.19
N ARG A 330 -21.68 -5.93 -10.28
CA ARG A 330 -22.23 -6.14 -11.63
C ARG A 330 -21.86 -7.54 -12.07
#